data_76cf3d360b957651b9072834895467eb
#
_entry.id   76cf3d360b957651b9072834895467eb
#
_cell.length_a   1.000
_cell.length_b   1.000
_cell.length_c   1.000
_cell.angle_alpha   90.00
_cell.angle_beta   90.00
_cell.angle_gamma   90.00
#
_symmetry.space_group_name_H-M   'P 1'
#
loop_
_entity.id
_entity.type
_entity.pdbx_description
1 polymer ?
#
loop_
_entity_poly.entity_id
_entity_poly.type
_entity_poly.pdbx_seq_one_letter_code
_entity_poly.pdbx_strand_id
1 'polypeptide(L)'
;MGAGNTVNFKDYKGIEALTDGVKNAFGGHLADFAFQCTGSPVAHSNIYKFIRNGGGLCELGFFINGGDATINPHFDICSKEITTVGSWVYTLRDYATTFDFLKRAKAIGLPMEKLITHKFPLEQINEALETNLKMEGLKIAIYNK
;
A
#
# COMPACT_ATOMS: atom_id res chain seq x y z
N MET A 1 6.13 -6.11 -10.57
CA MET A 1 6.21 -6.62 -9.19
C MET A 1 5.12 -7.69 -8.90
N GLY A 2 4.37 -8.17 -9.88
CA GLY A 2 3.40 -9.24 -9.74
C GLY A 2 1.96 -8.81 -9.45
N ALA A 3 1.64 -7.52 -9.47
CA ALA A 3 0.24 -7.09 -9.45
C ALA A 3 -0.45 -7.55 -10.73
N GLY A 4 -1.58 -8.26 -10.59
CA GLY A 4 -2.35 -8.73 -11.75
C GLY A 4 -3.12 -7.61 -12.44
N ASN A 5 -3.65 -6.68 -11.64
CA ASN A 5 -4.42 -5.53 -12.11
C ASN A 5 -4.01 -4.27 -11.37
N THR A 6 -4.23 -3.13 -12.00
CA THR A 6 -4.05 -1.80 -11.40
C THR A 6 -5.26 -0.93 -11.71
N VAL A 7 -5.65 -0.09 -10.76
CA VAL A 7 -6.73 0.89 -10.91
C VAL A 7 -6.18 2.24 -10.52
N ASN A 8 -6.13 3.18 -11.46
CA ASN A 8 -5.70 4.53 -11.16
C ASN A 8 -6.93 5.34 -10.68
N PHE A 9 -6.94 5.75 -9.43
CA PHE A 9 -8.06 6.48 -8.84
C PHE A 9 -8.38 7.81 -9.54
N LYS A 10 -7.41 8.40 -10.24
CA LYS A 10 -7.58 9.66 -10.98
C LYS A 10 -8.47 9.52 -12.20
N ASP A 11 -8.68 8.29 -12.70
CA ASP A 11 -9.50 8.02 -13.88
C ASP A 11 -11.00 7.96 -13.55
N TYR A 12 -11.36 8.08 -12.26
CA TYR A 12 -12.74 7.94 -11.78
C TYR A 12 -13.23 9.18 -11.06
N LYS A 13 -14.46 9.59 -11.34
CA LYS A 13 -15.11 10.69 -10.64
C LYS A 13 -16.00 10.17 -9.52
N GLY A 14 -15.51 10.27 -8.28
CA GLY A 14 -16.21 9.85 -7.08
C GLY A 14 -16.01 8.39 -6.71
N ILE A 15 -16.42 8.07 -5.48
CA ILE A 15 -16.14 6.78 -4.86
C ILE A 15 -16.92 5.63 -5.49
N GLU A 16 -18.13 5.87 -5.97
CA GLU A 16 -18.96 4.85 -6.60
C GLU A 16 -18.34 4.35 -7.90
N ALA A 17 -17.97 5.28 -8.81
CA ALA A 17 -17.30 4.95 -10.05
C ALA A 17 -15.95 4.25 -9.80
N LEU A 18 -15.18 4.70 -8.79
CA LEU A 18 -13.93 4.05 -8.41
C LEU A 18 -14.18 2.63 -7.86
N THR A 19 -15.22 2.44 -7.06
CA THR A 19 -15.60 1.11 -6.54
C THR A 19 -15.96 0.15 -7.68
N ASP A 20 -16.69 0.62 -8.66
CA ASP A 20 -17.03 -0.17 -9.85
C ASP A 20 -15.77 -0.47 -10.69
N GLY A 21 -14.85 0.48 -10.81
CA GLY A 21 -13.54 0.25 -11.42
C GLY A 21 -12.73 -0.84 -10.72
N VAL A 22 -12.73 -0.85 -9.39
CA VAL A 22 -12.10 -1.92 -8.60
C VAL A 22 -12.80 -3.25 -8.83
N LYS A 23 -14.13 -3.32 -8.74
CA LYS A 23 -14.90 -4.53 -9.05
C LYS A 23 -14.58 -5.10 -10.43
N ASN A 24 -14.55 -4.26 -11.44
CA ASN A 24 -14.26 -4.68 -12.81
C ASN A 24 -12.84 -5.26 -12.92
N ALA A 25 -11.87 -4.65 -12.25
CA ALA A 25 -10.50 -5.16 -12.18
C ALA A 25 -10.40 -6.54 -11.51
N PHE A 26 -11.32 -6.86 -10.59
CA PHE A 26 -11.40 -8.14 -9.89
C PHE A 26 -12.50 -9.08 -10.44
N GLY A 27 -12.88 -8.93 -11.71
CA GLY A 27 -13.86 -9.83 -12.35
C GLY A 27 -15.28 -9.74 -11.76
N GLY A 28 -15.67 -8.55 -11.29
CA GLY A 28 -17.00 -8.29 -10.70
C GLY A 28 -17.07 -8.46 -9.18
N HIS A 29 -15.95 -8.76 -8.52
CA HIS A 29 -15.89 -8.98 -7.08
C HIS A 29 -15.16 -7.84 -6.36
N LEU A 30 -15.41 -7.70 -5.06
CA LEU A 30 -14.59 -6.86 -4.17
C LEU A 30 -13.46 -7.68 -3.55
N ALA A 31 -12.47 -7.01 -3.00
CA ALA A 31 -11.30 -7.66 -2.41
C ALA A 31 -11.64 -8.46 -1.14
N ASP A 32 -11.01 -9.63 -0.98
CA ASP A 32 -11.07 -10.41 0.27
C ASP A 32 -10.35 -9.69 1.40
N PHE A 33 -9.23 -9.07 1.08
CA PHE A 33 -8.38 -8.37 2.04
C PHE A 33 -7.72 -7.16 1.38
N ALA A 34 -7.61 -6.06 2.12
CA ALA A 34 -6.96 -4.84 1.67
C ALA A 34 -5.83 -4.41 2.62
N PHE A 35 -4.79 -3.81 2.04
CA PHE A 35 -3.71 -3.17 2.78
C PHE A 35 -3.72 -1.68 2.47
N GLN A 36 -3.96 -0.85 3.48
CA GLN A 36 -3.85 0.59 3.36
C GLN A 36 -2.40 1.01 3.62
N CYS A 37 -1.72 1.48 2.57
CA CYS A 37 -0.28 1.79 2.61
C CYS A 37 0.03 3.26 2.32
N THR A 38 -0.99 4.12 2.20
CA THR A 38 -0.78 5.48 1.67
C THR A 38 -0.67 6.56 2.74
N GLY A 39 -1.19 6.36 3.94
CA GLY A 39 -1.29 7.39 4.98
C GLY A 39 -2.23 8.56 4.62
N SER A 40 -3.11 8.36 3.63
CA SER A 40 -4.10 9.36 3.23
C SER A 40 -5.44 9.11 3.93
N PRO A 41 -6.01 10.08 4.68
CA PRO A 41 -7.33 9.96 5.29
C PRO A 41 -8.44 9.62 4.30
N VAL A 42 -8.41 10.22 3.11
CA VAL A 42 -9.38 9.94 2.04
C VAL A 42 -9.25 8.50 1.54
N ALA A 43 -8.04 8.01 1.36
CA ALA A 43 -7.82 6.62 0.94
C ALA A 43 -8.28 5.63 2.01
N HIS A 44 -8.06 5.95 3.30
CA HIS A 44 -8.58 5.15 4.41
C HIS A 44 -10.11 5.11 4.43
N SER A 45 -10.78 6.26 4.27
CA SER A 45 -12.25 6.31 4.21
C SER A 45 -12.81 5.51 3.03
N ASN A 46 -12.11 5.51 1.91
CA ASN A 46 -12.56 4.85 0.69
C ASN A 46 -12.32 3.34 0.68
N ILE A 47 -11.28 2.85 1.34
CA ILE A 47 -10.83 1.46 1.22
C ILE A 47 -11.89 0.45 1.65
N TYR A 48 -12.75 0.79 2.61
CA TYR A 48 -13.85 -0.05 3.06
C TYR A 48 -14.85 -0.37 1.95
N LYS A 49 -14.95 0.50 0.93
CA LYS A 49 -15.85 0.29 -0.23
C LYS A 49 -15.31 -0.79 -1.19
N PHE A 50 -14.02 -1.05 -1.13
CA PHE A 50 -13.34 -2.02 -2.01
C PHE A 50 -13.27 -3.43 -1.42
N ILE A 51 -13.69 -3.62 -0.17
CA ILE A 51 -13.63 -4.89 0.56
C ILE A 51 -15.02 -5.53 0.57
N ARG A 52 -15.10 -6.84 0.29
CA ARG A 52 -16.36 -7.60 0.38
C ARG A 52 -16.84 -7.78 1.81
N ASN A 53 -18.07 -8.22 1.99
CA ASN A 53 -18.58 -8.64 3.29
C ASN A 53 -17.76 -9.80 3.86
N GLY A 54 -17.49 -9.78 5.16
CA GLY A 54 -16.61 -10.73 5.85
C GLY A 54 -15.15 -10.62 5.47
N GLY A 55 -14.74 -9.53 4.80
CA GLY A 55 -13.35 -9.30 4.41
C GLY A 55 -12.52 -8.65 5.50
N GLY A 56 -11.28 -8.28 5.18
CA GLY A 56 -10.35 -7.70 6.13
C GLY A 56 -9.59 -6.48 5.61
N LEU A 57 -9.16 -5.65 6.54
CA LEU A 57 -8.31 -4.49 6.31
C LEU A 57 -7.10 -4.53 7.23
N CYS A 58 -5.90 -4.38 6.68
CA CYS A 58 -4.71 -4.05 7.43
C CYS A 58 -4.35 -2.58 7.19
N GLU A 59 -4.39 -1.79 8.26
CA GLU A 59 -3.98 -0.39 8.25
C GLU A 59 -2.51 -0.29 8.67
N LEU A 60 -1.65 0.16 7.76
CA LEU A 60 -0.22 0.34 7.99
C LEU A 60 0.34 1.63 7.39
N GLY A 61 -0.51 2.42 6.72
CA GLY A 61 -0.11 3.62 6.02
C GLY A 61 0.13 4.84 6.91
N PHE A 62 -0.52 4.90 8.07
CA PHE A 62 -0.46 6.03 8.99
C PHE A 62 0.68 5.92 10.02
N PHE A 63 1.90 5.75 9.57
CA PHE A 63 3.07 5.80 10.46
C PHE A 63 3.41 7.24 10.94
N ILE A 64 2.78 8.24 10.34
CA ILE A 64 2.72 9.63 10.82
C ILE A 64 1.27 10.07 10.93
N ASN A 65 0.98 11.06 11.78
CA ASN A 65 -0.36 11.63 11.85
C ASN A 65 -0.63 12.44 10.58
N GLY A 66 -1.36 11.84 9.63
CA GLY A 66 -1.79 12.47 8.37
C GLY A 66 -3.14 13.19 8.45
N GLY A 67 -3.73 13.29 9.64
CA GLY A 67 -5.05 13.87 9.88
C GLY A 67 -6.15 12.81 10.08
N ASP A 68 -7.38 13.27 10.26
CA ASP A 68 -8.53 12.45 10.57
C ASP A 68 -9.17 11.84 9.31
N ALA A 69 -9.60 10.59 9.41
CA ALA A 69 -10.39 9.90 8.40
C ALA A 69 -11.82 9.73 8.87
N THR A 70 -12.79 9.90 7.98
CA THR A 70 -14.20 9.72 8.29
C THR A 70 -14.70 8.39 7.74
N ILE A 71 -15.25 7.56 8.61
CA ILE A 71 -15.91 6.30 8.24
C ILE A 71 -17.32 6.28 8.81
N ASN A 72 -18.22 5.52 8.20
CA ASN A 72 -19.51 5.19 8.78
C ASN A 72 -19.42 3.78 9.39
N PRO A 73 -19.36 3.66 10.75
CA PRO A 73 -19.17 2.35 11.38
C PRO A 73 -20.23 1.31 11.02
N HIS A 74 -21.47 1.77 10.79
CA HIS A 74 -22.55 0.87 10.40
C HIS A 74 -22.31 0.26 9.01
N PHE A 75 -22.11 1.11 8.00
CA PHE A 75 -21.99 0.66 6.61
C PHE A 75 -20.59 0.17 6.23
N ASP A 76 -19.56 0.68 6.88
CA ASP A 76 -18.18 0.38 6.51
C ASP A 76 -17.61 -0.80 7.27
N ILE A 77 -18.09 -1.05 8.50
CA ILE A 77 -17.54 -2.10 9.37
C ILE A 77 -18.64 -3.12 9.77
N CYS A 78 -19.66 -2.68 10.52
CA CYS A 78 -20.59 -3.60 11.19
C CYS A 78 -21.44 -4.40 10.21
N SER A 79 -22.14 -3.75 9.27
CA SER A 79 -23.03 -4.44 8.32
C SER A 79 -22.26 -5.30 7.30
N LYS A 80 -20.96 -5.07 7.15
CA LYS A 80 -20.08 -5.85 6.29
C LYS A 80 -19.25 -6.89 7.05
N GLU A 81 -19.28 -6.89 8.37
CA GLU A 81 -18.50 -7.79 9.24
C GLU A 81 -17.00 -7.71 8.93
N ILE A 82 -16.46 -6.47 8.72
CA ILE A 82 -15.07 -6.25 8.39
C ILE A 82 -14.18 -6.44 9.62
N THR A 83 -13.13 -7.23 9.47
CA THR A 83 -12.02 -7.28 10.44
C THR A 83 -10.98 -6.23 10.09
N THR A 84 -10.75 -5.27 10.98
CA THR A 84 -9.68 -4.27 10.82
C THR A 84 -8.56 -4.52 11.83
N VAL A 85 -7.33 -4.55 11.34
CA VAL A 85 -6.13 -4.68 12.16
C VAL A 85 -5.15 -3.53 11.85
N GLY A 86 -4.53 -2.98 12.89
CA GLY A 86 -3.43 -2.03 12.74
C GLY A 86 -2.08 -2.75 12.72
N SER A 87 -1.14 -2.28 11.91
CA SER A 87 0.24 -2.73 11.93
C SER A 87 1.16 -1.54 12.09
N TRP A 88 1.99 -1.57 13.14
CA TRP A 88 2.90 -0.47 13.46
C TRP A 88 4.35 -0.88 13.28
N VAL A 89 4.98 -0.34 12.24
CA VAL A 89 6.41 -0.55 11.90
C VAL A 89 6.77 -2.04 11.82
N TYR A 90 7.87 -2.44 12.44
CA TYR A 90 8.35 -3.83 12.53
C TYR A 90 9.23 -4.01 13.77
N THR A 91 9.31 -5.23 14.24
CA THR A 91 10.11 -5.63 15.40
C THR A 91 11.28 -6.51 14.98
N LEU A 92 12.18 -6.82 15.92
CA LEU A 92 13.29 -7.75 15.64
C LEU A 92 12.80 -9.14 15.17
N ARG A 93 11.61 -9.57 15.58
CA ARG A 93 11.03 -10.86 15.17
C ARG A 93 10.69 -10.88 13.67
N ASP A 94 10.36 -9.73 13.10
CA ASP A 94 9.93 -9.62 11.70
C ASP A 94 11.10 -9.80 10.72
N TYR A 95 12.35 -9.59 11.18
CA TYR A 95 13.53 -9.77 10.32
C TYR A 95 13.69 -11.20 9.82
N ALA A 96 13.52 -12.19 10.66
CA ALA A 96 13.64 -13.59 10.25
C ALA A 96 12.61 -13.92 9.15
N THR A 97 11.36 -13.55 9.36
CA THR A 97 10.28 -13.71 8.39
C THR A 97 10.55 -12.95 7.09
N THR A 98 11.09 -11.72 7.20
CA THR A 98 11.44 -10.89 6.04
C THR A 98 12.55 -11.55 5.22
N PHE A 99 13.60 -12.07 5.85
CA PHE A 99 14.67 -12.76 5.13
C PHE A 99 14.19 -14.03 4.44
N ASP A 100 13.31 -14.80 5.08
CA ASP A 100 12.72 -15.99 4.46
C ASP A 100 11.81 -15.61 3.30
N PHE A 101 11.04 -14.52 3.42
CA PHE A 101 10.28 -13.97 2.31
C PHE A 101 11.19 -13.58 1.14
N LEU A 102 12.27 -12.85 1.40
CA LEU A 102 13.22 -12.42 0.35
C LEU A 102 13.88 -13.62 -0.35
N LYS A 103 14.25 -14.66 0.38
CA LYS A 103 14.76 -15.91 -0.21
C LYS A 103 13.73 -16.55 -1.15
N ARG A 104 12.48 -16.67 -0.71
CA ARG A 104 11.38 -17.23 -1.53
C ARG A 104 11.10 -16.36 -2.74
N ALA A 105 11.02 -15.04 -2.56
CA ALA A 105 10.82 -14.08 -3.64
C ALA A 105 11.90 -14.23 -4.73
N LYS A 106 13.16 -14.34 -4.32
CA LYS A 106 14.27 -14.61 -5.24
C LYS A 106 14.12 -15.96 -5.95
N ALA A 107 13.74 -17.01 -5.22
CA ALA A 107 13.58 -18.36 -5.78
C ALA A 107 12.50 -18.45 -6.87
N ILE A 108 11.43 -17.66 -6.75
CA ILE A 108 10.35 -17.59 -7.75
C ILE A 108 10.54 -16.46 -8.78
N GLY A 109 11.71 -15.81 -8.78
CA GLY A 109 12.07 -14.80 -9.77
C GLY A 109 11.36 -13.45 -9.61
N LEU A 110 10.88 -13.11 -8.40
CA LEU A 110 10.36 -11.75 -8.14
C LEU A 110 11.52 -10.75 -8.18
N PRO A 111 11.43 -9.70 -9.02
CA PRO A 111 12.53 -8.76 -9.24
C PRO A 111 12.60 -7.70 -8.11
N MET A 112 12.89 -8.13 -6.88
CA MET A 112 12.91 -7.26 -5.70
C MET A 112 13.91 -6.11 -5.82
N GLU A 113 15.01 -6.33 -6.56
CA GLU A 113 16.02 -5.31 -6.85
C GLU A 113 15.46 -4.11 -7.63
N LYS A 114 14.40 -4.28 -8.40
CA LYS A 114 13.72 -3.19 -9.13
C LYS A 114 13.01 -2.20 -8.21
N LEU A 115 12.84 -2.51 -6.93
CA LEU A 115 12.36 -1.55 -5.94
C LEU A 115 13.36 -0.40 -5.75
N ILE A 116 14.66 -0.68 -5.86
CA ILE A 116 15.70 0.36 -5.81
C ILE A 116 15.79 0.99 -7.19
N THR A 117 15.10 2.10 -7.36
CA THR A 117 15.04 2.78 -8.66
C THR A 117 16.20 3.76 -8.89
N HIS A 118 16.75 4.31 -7.82
CA HIS A 118 17.84 5.28 -7.87
C HIS A 118 18.93 4.93 -6.85
N LYS A 119 20.18 5.22 -7.19
CA LYS A 119 21.33 5.02 -6.31
C LYS A 119 22.21 6.26 -6.38
N PHE A 120 22.49 6.87 -5.26
CA PHE A 120 23.35 8.05 -5.14
C PHE A 120 24.51 7.78 -4.18
N PRO A 121 25.70 8.27 -4.45
CA PRO A 121 26.75 8.31 -3.45
C PRO A 121 26.38 9.34 -2.36
N LEU A 122 26.97 9.21 -1.17
CA LEU A 122 26.67 10.08 -0.04
C LEU A 122 26.90 11.57 -0.36
N GLU A 123 27.86 11.90 -1.21
CA GLU A 123 28.16 13.26 -1.63
C GLU A 123 27.00 13.92 -2.40
N GLN A 124 26.11 13.10 -2.99
CA GLN A 124 24.91 13.56 -3.72
C GLN A 124 23.61 13.45 -2.89
N ILE A 125 23.71 13.49 -1.57
CA ILE A 125 22.53 13.33 -0.68
C ILE A 125 21.42 14.34 -0.98
N ASN A 126 21.76 15.58 -1.32
CA ASN A 126 20.78 16.61 -1.62
C ASN A 126 19.98 16.29 -2.90
N GLU A 127 20.66 15.80 -3.95
CA GLU A 127 20.02 15.37 -5.19
C GLU A 127 19.10 14.17 -4.95
N ALA A 128 19.53 13.22 -4.12
CA ALA A 128 18.73 12.09 -3.71
C ALA A 128 17.44 12.52 -2.98
N LEU A 129 17.54 13.48 -2.07
CA LEU A 129 16.39 14.04 -1.35
C LEU A 129 15.45 14.79 -2.29
N GLU A 130 15.97 15.58 -3.22
CA GLU A 130 15.14 16.23 -4.24
C GLU A 130 14.38 15.24 -5.12
N THR A 131 15.05 14.17 -5.58
CA THR A 131 14.43 13.09 -6.34
C THR A 131 13.28 12.44 -5.55
N ASN A 132 13.49 12.24 -4.25
CA ASN A 132 12.45 11.69 -3.37
C ASN A 132 11.26 12.66 -3.20
N LEU A 133 11.53 13.95 -2.99
CA LEU A 133 10.48 14.97 -2.85
C LEU A 133 9.64 15.13 -4.12
N LYS A 134 10.25 14.97 -5.29
CA LYS A 134 9.56 14.96 -6.59
C LYS A 134 8.79 13.67 -6.86
N MET A 135 8.88 12.67 -5.97
CA MET A 135 8.26 11.34 -6.14
C MET A 135 8.68 10.62 -7.44
N GLU A 136 9.92 10.84 -7.90
CA GLU A 136 10.48 10.23 -9.11
C GLU A 136 11.02 8.82 -8.88
N GLY A 137 11.22 8.43 -7.61
CA GLY A 137 11.75 7.13 -7.22
C GLY A 137 10.83 6.34 -6.29
N LEU A 138 10.87 4.99 -6.37
CA LEU A 138 10.22 4.11 -5.40
C LEU A 138 11.06 3.96 -4.13
N LYS A 139 12.31 3.54 -4.29
CA LYS A 139 13.32 3.45 -3.24
C LYS A 139 14.61 4.06 -3.76
N ILE A 140 15.14 4.99 -3.00
CA ILE A 140 16.40 5.68 -3.30
C ILE A 140 17.44 5.16 -2.31
N ALA A 141 18.49 4.54 -2.83
CA ALA A 141 19.57 4.02 -2.02
C ALA A 141 20.74 5.02 -2.00
N ILE A 142 21.27 5.27 -0.81
CA ILE A 142 22.51 6.01 -0.62
C ILE A 142 23.60 5.00 -0.29
N TYR A 143 24.77 5.13 -0.91
CA TYR A 143 25.90 4.26 -0.68
C TYR A 143 27.18 5.05 -0.41
N ASN A 144 28.05 4.47 0.40
CA ASN A 144 29.43 4.91 0.57
C ASN A 144 30.30 4.24 -0.50
N LYS A 145 31.29 4.99 -0.99
CA LYS A 145 32.36 4.44 -1.85
C LYS A 145 33.35 3.65 -1.03
#